data_23a7bade0becb174915c50f5fd8e558f
#
_entry.id   23a7bade0becb174915c50f5fd8e558f
#
_cell.length_a   1.000
_cell.length_b   1.000
_cell.length_c   1.000
_cell.angle_alpha   90.00
_cell.angle_beta   90.00
_cell.angle_gamma   90.00
#
_symmetry.space_group_name_H-M   'P 1'
#
loop_
_entity.id
_entity.type
_entity.pdbx_description
1 polymer ?
#
loop_
_entity_poly.entity_id
_entity_poly.type
_entity_poly.pdbx_seq_one_letter_code
_entity_poly.pdbx_strand_id
1 'polypeptide(L)'
;AQRDVFLNPIFWIGGTNILMSPEIDKILKTIADYRATVFFAPPTVWIGLLRHPDFDKYDLSSLKKCYYGASIMPVEVLKEILNRLPGSKVYNYYGQTELAPYHTILKAKDAMTKLGSAGMAGLNMETRLEDGEHRTIADIGVPGEICGKGPHAMMMYFKEPRKTDEAMVGGWFHSGDIGVLDADSYISVVDRKKDMIKTGGENVSTREVEEVIYQDSRIEEVAVVGISHPTWVEAVTAFVVPRRGQQISEQEIIDHCKKELAPFKVPKRIVLMEALPKTPTGKILKRNMRSSHQELFIQNK
;
A
#
# COMPACT_ATOMS: atom_id res chain seq x y z
N ALA A 1 9.30 1.60 -13.29
CA ALA A 1 8.81 2.58 -12.30
C ALA A 1 9.96 3.20 -11.49
N GLN A 2 10.76 2.44 -10.71
CA GLN A 2 11.85 2.99 -9.89
C GLN A 2 12.94 3.68 -10.71
N ARG A 3 13.27 3.17 -11.88
CA ARG A 3 14.33 3.72 -12.75
C ARG A 3 14.06 5.18 -13.10
N ASP A 4 12.85 5.50 -13.47
CA ASP A 4 12.54 6.80 -14.05
C ASP A 4 12.36 7.90 -12.98
N VAL A 5 11.87 7.53 -11.77
CA VAL A 5 11.68 8.48 -10.66
C VAL A 5 12.95 8.66 -9.81
N PHE A 6 13.75 7.62 -9.64
CA PHE A 6 14.89 7.69 -8.72
C PHE A 6 16.25 7.57 -9.44
N LEU A 7 16.46 6.55 -10.28
CA LEU A 7 17.78 6.33 -10.88
C LEU A 7 18.16 7.44 -11.86
N ASN A 8 17.30 7.73 -12.84
CA ASN A 8 17.61 8.72 -13.88
C ASN A 8 17.82 10.13 -13.29
N PRO A 9 16.94 10.67 -12.41
CA PRO A 9 17.17 11.97 -11.81
C PRO A 9 18.46 12.09 -11.01
N ILE A 10 18.86 11.02 -10.30
CA ILE A 10 20.12 11.01 -9.54
C ILE A 10 21.31 11.06 -10.49
N PHE A 11 21.29 10.30 -11.60
CA PHE A 11 22.35 10.38 -12.62
C PHE A 11 22.42 11.77 -13.27
N TRP A 12 21.30 12.40 -13.55
CA TRP A 12 21.25 13.73 -14.17
C TRP A 12 21.93 14.82 -13.34
N ILE A 13 21.91 14.70 -12.02
CA ILE A 13 22.57 15.62 -11.11
C ILE A 13 23.99 15.16 -10.70
N GLY A 14 24.52 14.13 -11.35
CA GLY A 14 25.86 13.58 -11.06
C GLY A 14 25.93 12.75 -9.78
N GLY A 15 24.80 12.27 -9.27
CA GLY A 15 24.75 11.42 -8.10
C GLY A 15 25.06 9.95 -8.40
N THR A 16 25.37 9.19 -7.36
CA THR A 16 25.67 7.76 -7.43
C THR A 16 24.43 6.95 -7.07
N ASN A 17 24.12 5.93 -7.86
CA ASN A 17 23.10 4.94 -7.56
C ASN A 17 23.74 3.63 -7.13
N ILE A 18 23.27 3.05 -6.02
CA ILE A 18 23.68 1.75 -5.53
C ILE A 18 22.58 0.76 -5.85
N LEU A 19 22.87 -0.21 -6.72
CA LEU A 19 21.93 -1.27 -7.09
C LEU A 19 22.25 -2.54 -6.32
N MET A 20 21.25 -3.12 -5.67
CA MET A 20 21.43 -4.33 -4.86
C MET A 20 20.14 -5.15 -4.78
N SER A 21 20.25 -6.41 -4.39
CA SER A 21 19.09 -7.22 -4.02
C SER A 21 18.45 -6.72 -2.71
N PRO A 22 17.12 -6.85 -2.56
CA PRO A 22 16.39 -6.32 -1.39
C PRO A 22 16.53 -7.22 -0.14
N GLU A 23 17.75 -7.63 0.19
CA GLU A 23 18.08 -8.37 1.40
C GLU A 23 18.28 -7.40 2.56
N ILE A 24 17.51 -7.56 3.63
CA ILE A 24 17.43 -6.59 4.73
C ILE A 24 18.80 -6.28 5.35
N ASP A 25 19.58 -7.33 5.69
CA ASP A 25 20.94 -7.18 6.24
C ASP A 25 21.84 -6.35 5.34
N LYS A 26 21.80 -6.64 4.03
CA LYS A 26 22.61 -5.94 3.03
C LYS A 26 22.18 -4.49 2.88
N ILE A 27 20.89 -4.19 2.98
CA ILE A 27 20.37 -2.82 2.86
C ILE A 27 20.91 -1.96 3.99
N LEU A 28 20.75 -2.40 5.26
CA LEU A 28 21.21 -1.66 6.43
C LEU A 28 22.71 -1.39 6.36
N LYS A 29 23.49 -2.45 6.07
CA LYS A 29 24.94 -2.33 5.91
C LYS A 29 25.31 -1.36 4.78
N THR A 30 24.65 -1.46 3.63
CA THR A 30 24.93 -0.59 2.46
C THR A 30 24.61 0.87 2.76
N ILE A 31 23.50 1.16 3.42
CA ILE A 31 23.16 2.54 3.81
C ILE A 31 24.26 3.13 4.72
N ALA A 32 24.72 2.36 5.70
CA ALA A 32 25.77 2.78 6.62
C ALA A 32 27.12 2.95 5.93
N ASP A 33 27.59 1.91 5.21
CA ASP A 33 28.94 1.88 4.60
C ASP A 33 29.12 2.97 3.54
N TYR A 34 28.11 3.16 2.67
CA TYR A 34 28.14 4.14 1.59
C TYR A 34 27.55 5.50 1.97
N ARG A 35 27.09 5.65 3.22
CA ARG A 35 26.43 6.86 3.71
C ARG A 35 25.32 7.35 2.75
N ALA A 36 24.45 6.43 2.36
CA ALA A 36 23.38 6.72 1.42
C ALA A 36 22.46 7.83 1.96
N THR A 37 22.12 8.79 1.10
CA THR A 37 21.31 9.96 1.49
C THR A 37 19.86 9.84 1.09
N VAL A 38 19.56 8.94 0.15
CA VAL A 38 18.21 8.70 -0.41
C VAL A 38 17.96 7.21 -0.43
N PHE A 39 16.77 6.81 0.05
CA PHE A 39 16.35 5.42 0.01
C PHE A 39 14.87 5.31 -0.38
N PHE A 40 14.57 4.44 -1.34
CA PHE A 40 13.20 4.06 -1.71
C PHE A 40 12.99 2.58 -1.48
N ALA A 41 11.90 2.24 -0.79
CA ALA A 41 11.46 0.86 -0.63
C ALA A 41 9.94 0.73 -0.54
N PRO A 42 9.36 -0.42 -0.94
CA PRO A 42 7.97 -0.71 -0.62
C PRO A 42 7.78 -0.93 0.90
N PRO A 43 6.55 -0.79 1.42
CA PRO A 43 6.26 -0.95 2.84
C PRO A 43 6.78 -2.24 3.45
N THR A 44 6.69 -3.38 2.75
CA THR A 44 7.19 -4.67 3.23
C THR A 44 8.70 -4.69 3.51
N VAL A 45 9.49 -3.97 2.71
CA VAL A 45 10.94 -3.82 2.97
C VAL A 45 11.16 -2.90 4.16
N TRP A 46 10.40 -1.78 4.27
CA TRP A 46 10.47 -0.91 5.45
C TRP A 46 10.12 -1.65 6.74
N ILE A 47 9.07 -2.48 6.73
CA ILE A 47 8.70 -3.34 7.85
C ILE A 47 9.87 -4.26 8.22
N GLY A 48 10.45 -4.96 7.24
CA GLY A 48 11.59 -5.84 7.46
C GLY A 48 12.79 -5.11 8.07
N LEU A 49 13.11 -3.92 7.58
CA LEU A 49 14.19 -3.08 8.14
C LEU A 49 13.93 -2.71 9.60
N LEU A 50 12.74 -2.21 9.91
CA LEU A 50 12.35 -1.79 11.26
C LEU A 50 12.29 -2.97 12.25
N ARG A 51 12.06 -4.18 11.76
CA ARG A 51 12.03 -5.42 12.58
C ARG A 51 13.39 -6.10 12.70
N HIS A 52 14.40 -5.61 11.96
CA HIS A 52 15.73 -6.17 12.04
C HIS A 52 16.35 -5.94 13.44
N PRO A 53 16.87 -7.00 14.10
CA PRO A 53 17.39 -6.89 15.48
C PRO A 53 18.56 -5.92 15.62
N ASP A 54 19.28 -5.70 14.53
CA ASP A 54 20.44 -4.82 14.48
C ASP A 54 20.17 -3.46 13.85
N PHE A 55 18.91 -3.10 13.58
CA PHE A 55 18.55 -1.83 12.94
C PHE A 55 19.23 -0.63 13.64
N ASP A 56 19.17 -0.58 14.97
CA ASP A 56 19.72 0.52 15.77
C ASP A 56 21.26 0.45 15.94
N LYS A 57 21.90 -0.62 15.47
CA LYS A 57 23.36 -0.75 15.46
C LYS A 57 24.01 -0.11 14.22
N TYR A 58 23.23 0.12 13.16
CA TYR A 58 23.71 0.76 11.95
C TYR A 58 23.58 2.29 12.02
N ASP A 59 24.61 3.01 11.59
CA ASP A 59 24.53 4.46 11.43
C ASP A 59 23.74 4.82 10.17
N LEU A 60 22.45 5.10 10.35
CA LEU A 60 21.55 5.53 9.28
C LEU A 60 21.38 7.06 9.20
N SER A 61 22.17 7.83 9.95
CA SER A 61 22.06 9.30 10.04
C SER A 61 22.32 10.04 8.73
N SER A 62 22.94 9.37 7.76
CA SER A 62 23.16 9.88 6.42
C SER A 62 21.88 10.00 5.60
N LEU A 63 20.83 9.21 5.90
CA LEU A 63 19.55 9.27 5.21
C LEU A 63 18.89 10.65 5.40
N LYS A 64 18.65 11.34 4.31
CA LYS A 64 17.97 12.65 4.26
C LYS A 64 16.57 12.55 3.68
N LYS A 65 16.36 11.60 2.75
CA LYS A 65 15.07 11.39 2.10
C LYS A 65 14.75 9.90 2.05
N CYS A 66 13.64 9.55 2.67
CA CYS A 66 13.08 8.21 2.68
C CYS A 66 11.80 8.22 1.86
N TYR A 67 11.70 7.33 0.90
CA TYR A 67 10.55 7.20 0.04
C TYR A 67 9.89 5.84 0.23
N TYR A 68 8.59 5.83 0.19
CA TYR A 68 7.82 4.60 0.09
C TYR A 68 6.75 4.72 -1.00
N GLY A 69 6.26 3.58 -1.48
CA GLY A 69 5.25 3.50 -2.53
C GLY A 69 5.07 2.07 -3.02
N ALA A 70 4.42 1.91 -4.15
CA ALA A 70 4.07 0.62 -4.77
C ALA A 70 3.00 -0.20 -4.02
N SER A 71 2.78 0.05 -2.75
CA SER A 71 1.66 -0.44 -1.94
C SER A 71 1.37 0.52 -0.80
N ILE A 72 0.26 0.32 -0.12
CA ILE A 72 -0.16 1.16 0.98
C ILE A 72 0.76 0.92 2.19
N MET A 73 1.21 1.99 2.83
CA MET A 73 2.00 1.96 4.06
C MET A 73 1.04 1.97 5.25
N PRO A 74 1.10 0.98 6.16
CA PRO A 74 0.35 1.03 7.40
C PRO A 74 0.74 2.26 8.22
N VAL A 75 -0.23 2.93 8.82
CA VAL A 75 -0.02 4.18 9.56
C VAL A 75 0.97 3.98 10.70
N GLU A 76 0.87 2.88 11.44
CA GLU A 76 1.78 2.59 12.56
C GLU A 76 3.23 2.38 12.10
N VAL A 77 3.43 1.76 10.94
CA VAL A 77 4.77 1.60 10.34
C VAL A 77 5.35 2.96 9.92
N LEU A 78 4.52 3.83 9.33
CA LEU A 78 4.95 5.19 8.98
C LEU A 78 5.37 5.99 10.21
N LYS A 79 4.58 5.93 11.30
CA LYS A 79 4.94 6.56 12.59
C LYS A 79 6.27 6.04 13.12
N GLU A 80 6.49 4.73 13.02
CA GLU A 80 7.74 4.12 13.47
C GLU A 80 8.94 4.60 12.63
N ILE A 81 8.82 4.71 11.30
CA ILE A 81 9.88 5.29 10.45
C ILE A 81 10.21 6.70 10.89
N LEU A 82 9.20 7.55 11.07
CA LEU A 82 9.37 8.95 11.46
C LEU A 82 10.04 9.09 12.84
N ASN A 83 9.72 8.21 13.77
CA ASN A 83 10.30 8.17 15.10
C ASN A 83 11.78 7.71 15.11
N ARG A 84 12.08 6.64 14.36
CA ARG A 84 13.43 6.03 14.36
C ARG A 84 14.40 6.71 13.42
N LEU A 85 13.91 7.49 12.44
CA LEU A 85 14.73 8.26 11.51
C LEU A 85 14.38 9.76 11.57
N PRO A 86 14.50 10.44 12.72
CA PRO A 86 13.99 11.80 12.92
C PRO A 86 14.70 12.85 12.05
N GLY A 87 15.89 12.56 11.53
CA GLY A 87 16.64 13.41 10.60
C GLY A 87 16.22 13.29 9.13
N SER A 88 15.32 12.37 8.82
CA SER A 88 14.91 12.05 7.46
C SER A 88 13.58 12.68 7.11
N LYS A 89 13.45 13.08 5.83
CA LYS A 89 12.18 13.52 5.25
C LYS A 89 11.52 12.33 4.56
N VAL A 90 10.32 11.96 5.00
CA VAL A 90 9.59 10.79 4.49
C VAL A 90 8.53 11.24 3.49
N TYR A 91 8.49 10.58 2.33
CA TYR A 91 7.59 10.90 1.23
C TYR A 91 6.85 9.65 0.77
N ASN A 92 5.57 9.80 0.41
CA ASN A 92 4.83 8.77 -0.31
C ASN A 92 4.78 9.10 -1.80
N TYR A 93 5.06 8.11 -2.65
CA TYR A 93 4.85 8.17 -4.09
C TYR A 93 3.79 7.15 -4.48
N TYR A 94 2.59 7.62 -4.78
CA TYR A 94 1.52 6.80 -5.31
C TYR A 94 1.48 6.94 -6.84
N GLY A 95 1.29 5.82 -7.51
CA GLY A 95 1.09 5.77 -8.95
C GLY A 95 1.33 4.40 -9.53
N GLN A 96 1.32 4.34 -10.85
CA GLN A 96 1.39 3.11 -11.65
C GLN A 96 2.34 3.30 -12.83
N THR A 97 2.78 2.19 -13.42
CA THR A 97 3.70 2.21 -14.57
C THR A 97 3.12 3.00 -15.74
N GLU A 98 1.81 2.94 -15.89
CA GLU A 98 1.00 3.63 -16.90
C GLU A 98 1.07 5.16 -16.80
N LEU A 99 1.46 5.69 -15.65
CA LEU A 99 1.66 7.12 -15.40
C LEU A 99 3.14 7.50 -15.17
N ALA A 100 4.07 6.69 -15.64
CA ALA A 100 5.54 6.85 -15.72
C ALA A 100 6.27 7.44 -14.49
N PRO A 101 6.16 6.88 -13.32
CA PRO A 101 5.23 5.99 -12.64
C PRO A 101 4.46 6.66 -11.49
N TYR A 102 4.51 8.00 -11.33
CA TYR A 102 3.87 8.65 -10.19
C TYR A 102 2.64 9.47 -10.59
N HIS A 103 1.65 9.41 -9.73
CA HIS A 103 0.37 10.09 -9.89
C HIS A 103 0.24 11.19 -8.82
N THR A 104 0.39 10.82 -7.55
CA THR A 104 0.34 11.76 -6.43
C THR A 104 1.57 11.63 -5.53
N ILE A 105 1.84 12.67 -4.75
CA ILE A 105 2.95 12.74 -3.83
C ILE A 105 2.47 13.31 -2.49
N LEU A 106 2.69 12.57 -1.40
CA LEU A 106 2.62 13.10 -0.05
C LEU A 106 4.00 13.65 0.32
N LYS A 107 4.06 14.97 0.53
CA LYS A 107 5.31 15.64 0.89
C LYS A 107 5.64 15.41 2.37
N ALA A 108 6.93 15.41 2.69
CA ALA A 108 7.39 15.14 4.06
C ALA A 108 6.83 16.11 5.11
N LYS A 109 6.57 17.37 4.75
CA LYS A 109 5.98 18.36 5.66
C LYS A 109 4.57 17.98 6.13
N ASP A 110 3.86 17.19 5.30
CA ASP A 110 2.47 16.79 5.52
C ASP A 110 2.35 15.35 6.01
N ALA A 111 3.47 14.60 6.09
CA ALA A 111 3.47 13.17 6.39
C ALA A 111 2.83 12.83 7.75
N MET A 112 3.01 13.70 8.77
CA MET A 112 2.43 13.51 10.10
C MET A 112 0.98 14.00 10.23
N THR A 113 0.60 15.03 9.48
CA THR A 113 -0.75 15.63 9.54
C THR A 113 -1.73 14.94 8.58
N LYS A 114 -1.22 14.28 7.53
CA LYS A 114 -1.98 13.57 6.51
C LYS A 114 -1.63 12.08 6.49
N LEU A 115 -1.60 11.46 7.66
CA LEU A 115 -1.30 10.03 7.81
C LEU A 115 -2.20 9.17 6.92
N GLY A 116 -1.60 8.20 6.22
CA GLY A 116 -2.33 7.30 5.31
C GLY A 116 -2.74 7.92 3.97
N SER A 117 -2.48 9.21 3.73
CA SER A 117 -2.76 9.83 2.44
C SER A 117 -1.75 9.42 1.36
N ALA A 118 -2.20 9.38 0.12
CA ALA A 118 -1.37 9.29 -1.07
C ALA A 118 -0.85 10.66 -1.52
N GLY A 119 -1.30 11.75 -0.89
CA GLY A 119 -0.88 13.11 -1.22
C GLY A 119 -1.75 13.81 -2.26
N MET A 120 -1.17 14.78 -2.93
CA MET A 120 -1.80 15.59 -3.98
C MET A 120 -1.19 15.25 -5.34
N ALA A 121 -1.86 15.68 -6.41
CA ALA A 121 -1.37 15.54 -7.79
C ALA A 121 0.11 15.92 -7.91
N GLY A 122 0.87 15.08 -8.60
CA GLY A 122 2.27 15.34 -8.90
C GLY A 122 2.46 16.45 -9.93
N LEU A 123 3.73 16.81 -10.19
CA LEU A 123 4.06 17.81 -11.20
C LEU A 123 3.54 17.38 -12.58
N ASN A 124 2.85 18.27 -13.28
CA ASN A 124 2.24 18.03 -14.60
C ASN A 124 1.19 16.90 -14.60
N MET A 125 0.60 16.58 -13.44
CA MET A 125 -0.50 15.64 -13.31
C MET A 125 -1.80 16.37 -12.96
N GLU A 126 -2.86 15.98 -13.62
CA GLU A 126 -4.23 16.23 -13.21
C GLU A 126 -4.79 14.97 -12.55
N THR A 127 -5.53 15.14 -11.46
CA THR A 127 -6.13 14.03 -10.71
C THR A 127 -7.57 14.37 -10.37
N ARG A 128 -8.46 13.39 -10.53
CA ARG A 128 -9.86 13.48 -10.11
C ARG A 128 -10.36 12.14 -9.61
N LEU A 129 -11.47 12.15 -8.91
CA LEU A 129 -12.23 10.94 -8.58
C LEU A 129 -13.43 10.83 -9.50
N GLU A 130 -13.76 9.62 -9.92
CA GLU A 130 -14.92 9.35 -10.78
C GLU A 130 -15.82 8.26 -10.18
N ASP A 131 -17.13 8.42 -10.43
CA ASP A 131 -18.12 7.38 -10.14
C ASP A 131 -18.17 6.30 -11.24
N GLY A 132 -19.10 5.34 -11.09
CA GLY A 132 -19.28 4.25 -12.08
C GLY A 132 -19.80 4.69 -13.44
N GLU A 133 -20.23 5.96 -13.58
CA GLU A 133 -20.72 6.56 -14.83
C GLU A 133 -19.72 7.59 -15.38
N HIS A 134 -18.48 7.57 -14.88
CA HIS A 134 -17.39 8.49 -15.26
C HIS A 134 -17.68 9.97 -14.97
N ARG A 135 -18.54 10.28 -14.00
CA ARG A 135 -18.77 11.65 -13.54
C ARG A 135 -17.78 12.00 -12.44
N THR A 136 -17.23 13.21 -12.51
CA THR A 136 -16.29 13.67 -11.50
C THR A 136 -16.98 13.84 -10.14
N ILE A 137 -16.36 13.29 -9.10
CA ILE A 137 -16.76 13.44 -7.70
C ILE A 137 -15.85 14.51 -7.07
N ALA A 138 -16.46 15.61 -6.60
CA ALA A 138 -15.78 16.69 -5.91
C ALA A 138 -16.08 16.68 -4.39
N ASP A 139 -17.05 15.90 -3.96
CA ASP A 139 -17.53 15.88 -2.57
C ASP A 139 -16.50 15.22 -1.65
N ILE A 140 -16.24 15.88 -0.51
CA ILE A 140 -15.27 15.42 0.50
C ILE A 140 -15.75 14.09 1.11
N GLY A 141 -14.83 13.13 1.18
CA GLY A 141 -15.08 11.83 1.79
C GLY A 141 -15.92 10.88 0.94
N VAL A 142 -16.39 11.29 -0.24
CA VAL A 142 -17.15 10.42 -1.14
C VAL A 142 -16.17 9.56 -1.95
N PRO A 143 -16.29 8.21 -1.91
CA PRO A 143 -15.39 7.34 -2.64
C PRO A 143 -15.60 7.39 -4.15
N GLY A 144 -14.50 7.44 -4.91
CA GLY A 144 -14.51 7.34 -6.37
C GLY A 144 -13.23 6.69 -6.88
N GLU A 145 -13.25 6.26 -8.14
CA GLU A 145 -12.05 5.75 -8.79
C GLU A 145 -11.06 6.89 -9.03
N ILE A 146 -9.80 6.68 -8.63
CA ILE A 146 -8.74 7.66 -8.83
C ILE A 146 -8.33 7.65 -10.30
N CYS A 147 -8.57 8.77 -10.99
CA CYS A 147 -8.23 8.93 -12.39
C CYS A 147 -7.13 9.97 -12.57
N GLY A 148 -6.18 9.70 -13.45
CA GLY A 148 -5.02 10.54 -13.70
C GLY A 148 -4.86 10.92 -15.17
N LYS A 149 -4.37 12.15 -15.41
CA LYS A 149 -4.05 12.65 -16.74
C LYS A 149 -2.76 13.47 -16.68
N GLY A 150 -1.88 13.25 -17.66
CA GLY A 150 -0.63 13.99 -17.73
C GLY A 150 0.15 13.64 -19.00
N PRO A 151 1.14 14.46 -19.39
CA PRO A 151 1.90 14.27 -20.62
C PRO A 151 2.79 13.02 -20.61
N HIS A 152 3.03 12.43 -19.45
CA HIS A 152 3.81 11.21 -19.26
C HIS A 152 2.95 9.95 -19.07
N ALA A 153 1.61 10.07 -19.20
CA ALA A 153 0.75 8.90 -19.25
C ALA A 153 1.07 8.02 -20.46
N MET A 154 0.91 6.72 -20.30
CA MET A 154 1.12 5.77 -21.41
C MET A 154 0.22 6.12 -22.62
N MET A 155 0.71 5.83 -23.81
CA MET A 155 -0.11 5.91 -25.02
C MET A 155 -1.06 4.71 -25.12
N MET A 156 -0.54 3.49 -24.87
CA MET A 156 -1.32 2.25 -24.96
C MET A 156 -0.61 1.07 -24.31
N TYR A 157 -1.34 0.01 -24.03
CA TYR A 157 -0.79 -1.32 -23.80
C TYR A 157 -0.42 -1.98 -25.13
N PHE A 158 0.81 -2.46 -25.22
CA PHE A 158 1.34 -3.04 -26.47
C PHE A 158 0.50 -4.24 -26.93
N LYS A 159 -0.06 -4.15 -28.14
CA LYS A 159 -0.94 -5.18 -28.75
C LYS A 159 -2.20 -5.53 -27.96
N GLU A 160 -2.64 -4.65 -27.07
CA GLU A 160 -3.82 -4.86 -26.22
C GLU A 160 -4.79 -3.66 -26.32
N PRO A 161 -5.38 -3.40 -27.51
CA PRO A 161 -6.22 -2.21 -27.70
C PRO A 161 -7.43 -2.20 -26.75
N ARG A 162 -8.10 -3.34 -26.53
CA ARG A 162 -9.24 -3.42 -25.61
C ARG A 162 -8.87 -3.01 -24.19
N LYS A 163 -7.75 -3.50 -23.67
CA LYS A 163 -7.28 -3.10 -22.32
C LYS A 163 -6.88 -1.63 -22.26
N THR A 164 -6.41 -1.09 -23.39
CA THR A 164 -6.12 0.33 -23.49
C THR A 164 -7.39 1.16 -23.40
N ASP A 165 -8.42 0.80 -24.18
CA ASP A 165 -9.70 1.49 -24.17
C ASP A 165 -10.39 1.42 -22.81
N GLU A 166 -10.30 0.26 -22.12
CA GLU A 166 -10.83 0.07 -20.75
C GLU A 166 -10.09 0.93 -19.71
N ALA A 167 -8.76 1.13 -19.88
CA ALA A 167 -7.94 1.88 -18.94
C ALA A 167 -7.89 3.38 -19.23
N MET A 168 -8.16 3.80 -20.50
CA MET A 168 -8.03 5.18 -20.96
C MET A 168 -9.40 5.67 -21.44
N VAL A 169 -10.24 6.14 -20.53
CA VAL A 169 -11.60 6.62 -20.84
C VAL A 169 -11.62 8.16 -20.84
N GLY A 170 -12.13 8.77 -21.90
CA GLY A 170 -12.22 10.23 -22.00
C GLY A 170 -10.89 10.98 -21.88
N GLY A 171 -9.77 10.32 -22.19
CA GLY A 171 -8.42 10.88 -22.05
C GLY A 171 -7.86 10.83 -20.62
N TRP A 172 -8.51 10.11 -19.72
CA TRP A 172 -8.08 9.87 -18.34
C TRP A 172 -7.69 8.41 -18.16
N PHE A 173 -6.59 8.20 -17.47
CA PHE A 173 -6.20 6.86 -17.04
C PHE A 173 -6.96 6.48 -15.77
N HIS A 174 -7.64 5.35 -15.81
CA HIS A 174 -8.39 4.75 -14.72
C HIS A 174 -7.49 3.79 -13.93
N SER A 175 -7.16 4.16 -12.69
CA SER A 175 -6.16 3.43 -11.91
C SER A 175 -6.65 2.06 -11.39
N GLY A 176 -7.96 1.86 -11.29
CA GLY A 176 -8.56 0.73 -10.59
C GLY A 176 -8.44 0.83 -9.06
N ASP A 177 -7.96 1.94 -8.53
CA ASP A 177 -7.88 2.22 -7.10
C ASP A 177 -9.01 3.18 -6.71
N ILE A 178 -9.71 2.91 -5.61
CA ILE A 178 -10.74 3.77 -5.05
C ILE A 178 -10.11 4.69 -4.04
N GLY A 179 -10.42 5.96 -4.09
CA GLY A 179 -9.93 6.97 -3.16
C GLY A 179 -11.01 7.91 -2.69
N VAL A 180 -10.66 8.72 -1.70
CA VAL A 180 -11.46 9.83 -1.19
C VAL A 180 -10.61 11.09 -1.14
N LEU A 181 -11.26 12.25 -1.30
CA LEU A 181 -10.63 13.56 -1.09
C LEU A 181 -10.93 14.07 0.31
N ASP A 182 -9.94 14.68 0.95
CA ASP A 182 -10.19 15.49 2.14
C ASP A 182 -10.41 16.98 1.78
N ALA A 183 -10.66 17.81 2.81
CA ALA A 183 -10.93 19.25 2.64
C ALA A 183 -9.76 20.05 2.04
N ASP A 184 -8.54 19.52 2.12
CA ASP A 184 -7.33 20.13 1.58
C ASP A 184 -6.93 19.50 0.23
N SER A 185 -7.82 18.73 -0.40
CA SER A 185 -7.61 18.02 -1.68
C SER A 185 -6.51 16.95 -1.63
N TYR A 186 -6.21 16.40 -0.46
CA TYR A 186 -5.37 15.22 -0.36
C TYR A 186 -6.18 13.97 -0.68
N ILE A 187 -5.60 13.08 -1.48
CA ILE A 187 -6.19 11.80 -1.81
C ILE A 187 -5.74 10.74 -0.80
N SER A 188 -6.69 10.01 -0.26
CA SER A 188 -6.43 8.76 0.47
C SER A 188 -6.96 7.59 -0.32
N VAL A 189 -6.09 6.60 -0.60
CA VAL A 189 -6.50 5.36 -1.26
C VAL A 189 -7.30 4.54 -0.26
N VAL A 190 -8.54 4.23 -0.58
CA VAL A 190 -9.43 3.40 0.25
C VAL A 190 -9.12 1.92 0.03
N ASP A 191 -9.12 1.49 -1.24
CA ASP A 191 -8.78 0.11 -1.62
C ASP A 191 -8.63 0.02 -3.15
N ARG A 192 -8.30 -1.16 -3.64
CA ARG A 192 -8.47 -1.51 -5.05
C ARG A 192 -9.90 -1.91 -5.34
N LYS A 193 -10.45 -1.42 -6.46
CA LYS A 193 -11.80 -1.75 -6.93
C LYS A 193 -12.06 -3.27 -6.94
N LYS A 194 -11.05 -4.06 -7.34
CA LYS A 194 -11.10 -5.53 -7.41
C LYS A 194 -10.84 -6.25 -6.09
N ASP A 195 -10.31 -5.55 -5.08
CA ASP A 195 -9.98 -6.13 -3.78
C ASP A 195 -11.04 -5.78 -2.71
N MET A 196 -11.94 -4.82 -3.00
CA MET A 196 -13.12 -4.54 -2.18
C MET A 196 -13.93 -5.81 -1.96
N ILE A 197 -14.20 -6.16 -0.72
CA ILE A 197 -14.95 -7.36 -0.34
C ILE A 197 -16.45 -7.07 -0.37
N LYS A 198 -17.21 -7.92 -1.06
CA LYS A 198 -18.67 -7.82 -1.13
C LYS A 198 -19.29 -8.81 -0.15
N THR A 199 -19.66 -8.33 1.04
CA THR A 199 -20.17 -9.18 2.11
C THR A 199 -21.57 -8.76 2.55
N GLY A 200 -22.55 -9.64 2.35
CA GLY A 200 -23.95 -9.39 2.80
C GLY A 200 -24.60 -8.14 2.19
N GLY A 201 -24.20 -7.74 0.99
CA GLY A 201 -24.69 -6.53 0.31
C GLY A 201 -23.86 -5.26 0.60
N GLU A 202 -22.91 -5.34 1.52
CA GLU A 202 -22.01 -4.22 1.88
C GLU A 202 -20.66 -4.35 1.23
N ASN A 203 -20.00 -3.21 0.97
CA ASN A 203 -18.63 -3.16 0.51
C ASN A 203 -17.68 -2.92 1.69
N VAL A 204 -16.70 -3.79 1.85
CA VAL A 204 -15.68 -3.68 2.91
C VAL A 204 -14.32 -3.42 2.28
N SER A 205 -13.66 -2.35 2.70
CA SER A 205 -12.27 -2.08 2.36
C SER A 205 -11.37 -3.06 3.09
N THR A 206 -10.54 -3.77 2.34
CA THR A 206 -9.53 -4.66 2.92
C THR A 206 -8.53 -3.87 3.76
N ARG A 207 -8.19 -2.67 3.30
CA ARG A 207 -7.27 -1.76 3.99
C ARG A 207 -7.78 -1.34 5.37
N GLU A 208 -9.05 -0.95 5.47
CA GLU A 208 -9.62 -0.52 6.76
C GLU A 208 -9.46 -1.61 7.82
N VAL A 209 -9.69 -2.85 7.43
CA VAL A 209 -9.52 -4.00 8.33
C VAL A 209 -8.05 -4.27 8.64
N GLU A 210 -7.17 -4.16 7.64
CA GLU A 210 -5.71 -4.30 7.81
C GLU A 210 -5.15 -3.25 8.78
N GLU A 211 -5.57 -1.99 8.66
CA GLU A 211 -5.11 -0.90 9.54
C GLU A 211 -5.49 -1.15 11.00
N VAL A 212 -6.71 -1.65 11.26
CA VAL A 212 -7.14 -2.00 12.62
C VAL A 212 -6.31 -3.15 13.17
N ILE A 213 -6.06 -4.19 12.39
CA ILE A 213 -5.24 -5.33 12.83
C ILE A 213 -3.79 -4.89 13.10
N TYR A 214 -3.24 -3.97 12.31
CA TYR A 214 -1.88 -3.44 12.52
C TYR A 214 -1.71 -2.62 13.80
N GLN A 215 -2.78 -2.15 14.44
CA GLN A 215 -2.69 -1.47 15.74
C GLN A 215 -2.19 -2.40 16.86
N ASP A 216 -2.37 -3.72 16.71
CA ASP A 216 -1.77 -4.68 17.64
C ASP A 216 -0.27 -4.81 17.37
N SER A 217 0.52 -4.37 18.34
CA SER A 217 1.99 -4.37 18.24
C SER A 217 2.63 -5.75 18.06
N ARG A 218 1.88 -6.83 18.27
CA ARG A 218 2.32 -8.21 18.05
C ARG A 218 2.27 -8.63 16.58
N ILE A 219 1.65 -7.83 15.70
CA ILE A 219 1.50 -8.15 14.27
C ILE A 219 2.70 -7.64 13.50
N GLU A 220 3.27 -8.51 12.66
CA GLU A 220 4.33 -8.18 11.70
C GLU A 220 3.76 -7.81 10.34
N GLU A 221 2.89 -8.66 9.79
CA GLU A 221 2.23 -8.45 8.50
C GLU A 221 0.77 -8.89 8.54
N VAL A 222 -0.06 -8.22 7.78
CA VAL A 222 -1.46 -8.63 7.55
C VAL A 222 -1.86 -8.40 6.11
N ALA A 223 -2.71 -9.28 5.60
CA ALA A 223 -3.43 -9.09 4.35
C ALA A 223 -4.86 -9.59 4.49
N VAL A 224 -5.81 -8.77 4.09
CA VAL A 224 -7.24 -9.09 4.14
C VAL A 224 -7.75 -9.35 2.73
N VAL A 225 -8.56 -10.39 2.58
CA VAL A 225 -9.22 -10.76 1.32
C VAL A 225 -10.64 -11.24 1.57
N GLY A 226 -11.49 -11.12 0.55
CA GLY A 226 -12.77 -11.82 0.51
C GLY A 226 -12.58 -13.27 0.08
N ILE A 227 -13.08 -14.19 0.87
CA ILE A 227 -13.18 -15.62 0.53
C ILE A 227 -14.63 -15.96 0.29
N SER A 228 -14.91 -16.74 -0.76
CA SER A 228 -16.28 -17.16 -1.11
C SER A 228 -17.00 -17.78 0.09
N HIS A 229 -18.24 -17.31 0.34
CA HIS A 229 -19.04 -17.74 1.46
C HIS A 229 -20.49 -18.02 1.05
N PRO A 230 -21.10 -19.15 1.47
CA PRO A 230 -22.44 -19.56 1.01
C PRO A 230 -23.55 -18.54 1.30
N THR A 231 -23.44 -17.81 2.43
CA THR A 231 -24.47 -16.86 2.90
C THR A 231 -24.16 -15.41 2.53
N TRP A 232 -22.88 -14.99 2.57
CA TRP A 232 -22.51 -13.57 2.47
C TRP A 232 -21.89 -13.19 1.14
N VAL A 233 -21.85 -14.07 0.15
CA VAL A 233 -21.10 -13.94 -1.11
C VAL A 233 -19.60 -14.05 -0.84
N GLU A 234 -19.05 -13.15 -0.03
CA GLU A 234 -17.66 -13.20 0.47
C GLU A 234 -17.63 -13.00 1.98
N ALA A 235 -16.72 -13.69 2.66
CA ALA A 235 -16.40 -13.48 4.07
C ALA A 235 -15.08 -12.73 4.19
N VAL A 236 -15.05 -11.70 5.01
CA VAL A 236 -13.81 -10.98 5.36
C VAL A 236 -12.89 -11.96 6.07
N THR A 237 -11.71 -12.19 5.48
CA THR A 237 -10.70 -13.13 6.00
C THR A 237 -9.35 -12.45 6.08
N ALA A 238 -8.72 -12.48 7.24
CA ALA A 238 -7.40 -11.90 7.44
C ALA A 238 -6.34 -13.00 7.53
N PHE A 239 -5.23 -12.79 6.82
CA PHE A 239 -4.01 -13.59 6.88
C PHE A 239 -2.99 -12.79 7.65
N VAL A 240 -2.51 -13.33 8.77
CA VAL A 240 -1.72 -12.57 9.75
C VAL A 240 -0.41 -13.30 10.04
N VAL A 241 0.67 -12.55 10.04
CA VAL A 241 1.99 -13.01 10.48
C VAL A 241 2.29 -12.32 11.81
N PRO A 242 2.36 -13.06 12.93
CA PRO A 242 2.81 -12.52 14.20
C PRO A 242 4.31 -12.18 14.17
N ARG A 243 4.72 -11.18 14.94
CA ARG A 243 6.16 -10.90 15.14
C ARG A 243 6.86 -12.10 15.79
N ARG A 244 8.12 -12.27 15.46
CA ARG A 244 8.93 -13.36 15.99
C ARG A 244 8.88 -13.40 17.53
N GLY A 245 8.54 -14.56 18.07
CA GLY A 245 8.42 -14.77 19.53
C GLY A 245 7.13 -14.26 20.16
N GLN A 246 6.23 -13.65 19.38
CA GLN A 246 4.91 -13.26 19.86
C GLN A 246 3.89 -14.37 19.60
N GLN A 247 2.93 -14.49 20.51
CA GLN A 247 1.79 -15.37 20.38
C GLN A 247 0.51 -14.54 20.35
N ILE A 248 -0.36 -14.86 19.43
CA ILE A 248 -1.67 -14.25 19.31
C ILE A 248 -2.64 -15.30 18.75
N SER A 249 -3.85 -15.31 19.26
CA SER A 249 -4.89 -16.21 18.79
C SER A 249 -5.81 -15.51 17.78
N GLU A 250 -6.48 -16.31 16.95
CA GLU A 250 -7.53 -15.82 16.07
C GLU A 250 -8.59 -15.01 16.83
N GLN A 251 -9.03 -15.52 18.00
CA GLN A 251 -10.07 -14.87 18.80
C GLN A 251 -9.64 -13.49 19.32
N GLU A 252 -8.40 -13.33 19.77
CA GLU A 252 -7.88 -12.03 20.23
C GLU A 252 -7.91 -10.97 19.13
N ILE A 253 -7.53 -11.36 17.89
CA ILE A 253 -7.56 -10.46 16.73
C ILE A 253 -9.01 -10.08 16.38
N ILE A 254 -9.92 -11.07 16.36
CA ILE A 254 -11.34 -10.83 16.10
C ILE A 254 -11.94 -9.90 17.17
N ASP A 255 -11.61 -10.10 18.44
CA ASP A 255 -12.13 -9.28 19.53
C ASP A 255 -11.52 -7.87 19.53
N HIS A 256 -10.29 -7.71 19.08
CA HIS A 256 -9.71 -6.40 18.79
C HIS A 256 -10.48 -5.68 17.66
N CYS A 257 -10.72 -6.36 16.54
CA CYS A 257 -11.47 -5.81 15.41
C CYS A 257 -12.91 -5.40 15.78
N LYS A 258 -13.58 -6.16 16.65
CA LYS A 258 -14.95 -5.84 17.10
C LYS A 258 -15.06 -4.51 17.84
N LYS A 259 -13.99 -4.01 18.44
CA LYS A 259 -13.97 -2.74 19.18
C LYS A 259 -13.92 -1.53 18.23
N GLU A 260 -13.30 -1.71 17.06
CA GLU A 260 -12.94 -0.63 16.15
C GLU A 260 -13.74 -0.66 14.83
N LEU A 261 -14.32 -1.81 14.46
CA LEU A 261 -14.99 -2.02 13.19
C LEU A 261 -16.48 -2.28 13.34
N ALA A 262 -17.25 -1.82 12.34
CA ALA A 262 -18.65 -2.23 12.22
C ALA A 262 -18.76 -3.77 12.08
N PRO A 263 -19.85 -4.40 12.59
CA PRO A 263 -19.98 -5.86 12.68
C PRO A 263 -19.77 -6.62 11.36
N PHE A 264 -20.18 -6.04 10.23
CA PHE A 264 -20.04 -6.65 8.91
C PHE A 264 -18.59 -6.59 8.39
N LYS A 265 -17.75 -5.67 8.90
CA LYS A 265 -16.32 -5.53 8.54
C LYS A 265 -15.42 -6.45 9.35
N VAL A 266 -15.88 -6.95 10.49
CA VAL A 266 -15.10 -7.83 11.37
C VAL A 266 -14.75 -9.12 10.63
N PRO A 267 -13.47 -9.54 10.60
CA PRO A 267 -13.07 -10.80 9.99
C PRO A 267 -13.86 -12.00 10.55
N LYS A 268 -14.30 -12.85 9.66
CA LYS A 268 -14.99 -14.11 10.02
C LYS A 268 -14.00 -15.24 10.27
N ARG A 269 -12.76 -15.06 9.80
CA ARG A 269 -11.64 -15.99 10.00
C ARG A 269 -10.33 -15.24 10.02
N ILE A 270 -9.42 -15.66 10.90
CA ILE A 270 -8.01 -15.27 10.90
C ILE A 270 -7.19 -16.51 10.59
N VAL A 271 -6.32 -16.41 9.59
CA VAL A 271 -5.36 -17.47 9.24
C VAL A 271 -3.98 -17.00 9.67
N LEU A 272 -3.43 -17.63 10.71
CA LEU A 272 -2.05 -17.36 11.14
C LEU A 272 -1.07 -18.03 10.18
N MET A 273 -0.06 -17.28 9.74
CA MET A 273 0.95 -17.71 8.78
C MET A 273 2.36 -17.39 9.26
N GLU A 274 3.35 -18.15 8.78
CA GLU A 274 4.76 -17.83 9.01
C GLU A 274 5.25 -16.70 8.10
N ALA A 275 4.70 -16.58 6.88
CA ALA A 275 5.00 -15.53 5.92
C ALA A 275 3.85 -15.36 4.92
N LEU A 276 3.61 -14.12 4.46
CA LEU A 276 2.68 -13.87 3.36
C LEU A 276 3.36 -14.10 2.01
N PRO A 277 2.63 -14.63 0.99
CA PRO A 277 3.15 -14.77 -0.36
C PRO A 277 3.41 -13.39 -0.98
N LYS A 278 4.62 -13.20 -1.55
CA LYS A 278 5.06 -11.93 -2.12
C LYS A 278 5.65 -12.10 -3.52
N THR A 279 5.62 -11.03 -4.30
CA THR A 279 6.41 -10.92 -5.52
C THR A 279 7.90 -10.75 -5.18
N PRO A 280 8.83 -10.95 -6.15
CA PRO A 280 10.25 -10.63 -5.94
C PRO A 280 10.53 -9.18 -5.51
N THR A 281 9.61 -8.26 -5.80
CA THR A 281 9.69 -6.85 -5.40
C THR A 281 9.07 -6.55 -4.03
N GLY A 282 8.62 -7.58 -3.29
CA GLY A 282 8.06 -7.46 -1.95
C GLY A 282 6.56 -7.17 -1.88
N LYS A 283 5.84 -7.11 -3.01
CA LYS A 283 4.39 -6.86 -3.03
C LYS A 283 3.63 -8.13 -2.63
N ILE A 284 2.70 -8.00 -1.66
CA ILE A 284 1.83 -9.10 -1.20
C ILE A 284 0.91 -9.57 -2.34
N LEU A 285 0.81 -10.88 -2.51
CA LEU A 285 0.03 -11.55 -3.55
C LEU A 285 -1.35 -12.00 -2.99
N LYS A 286 -2.27 -11.03 -2.77
CA LYS A 286 -3.64 -11.30 -2.29
C LYS A 286 -4.36 -12.36 -3.13
N ARG A 287 -4.12 -12.38 -4.46
CA ARG A 287 -4.70 -13.38 -5.36
C ARG A 287 -4.34 -14.81 -4.96
N ASN A 288 -3.10 -15.07 -4.56
CA ASN A 288 -2.66 -16.41 -4.19
C ASN A 288 -3.36 -16.87 -2.92
N MET A 289 -3.49 -15.99 -1.91
CA MET A 289 -4.21 -16.30 -0.67
C MET A 289 -5.69 -16.60 -0.95
N ARG A 290 -6.35 -15.79 -1.79
CA ARG A 290 -7.72 -16.04 -2.21
C ARG A 290 -7.87 -17.40 -2.91
N SER A 291 -6.97 -17.72 -3.85
CA SER A 291 -7.03 -18.97 -4.62
C SER A 291 -6.76 -20.21 -3.78
N SER A 292 -5.81 -20.15 -2.84
CA SER A 292 -5.44 -21.31 -2.00
C SER A 292 -6.43 -21.60 -0.85
N HIS A 293 -7.38 -20.67 -0.59
CA HIS A 293 -8.34 -20.80 0.52
C HIS A 293 -9.80 -20.69 0.06
N GLN A 294 -10.09 -20.96 -1.20
CA GLN A 294 -11.45 -20.84 -1.76
C GLN A 294 -12.48 -21.69 -1.04
N GLU A 295 -12.07 -22.83 -0.47
CA GLU A 295 -12.94 -23.79 0.21
C GLU A 295 -13.04 -23.57 1.72
N LEU A 296 -12.42 -22.52 2.27
CA LEU A 296 -12.31 -22.30 3.72
C LEU A 296 -13.67 -22.28 4.45
N PHE A 297 -14.73 -21.82 3.79
CA PHE A 297 -16.09 -21.76 4.33
C PHE A 297 -17.06 -22.77 3.70
N ILE A 298 -16.59 -23.63 2.79
CA ILE A 298 -17.43 -24.61 2.08
C ILE A 298 -17.41 -25.97 2.77
N GLN A 299 -16.32 -26.32 3.48
CA GLN A 299 -16.11 -27.65 4.07
C GLN A 299 -16.82 -27.92 5.40
N ASN A 300 -17.62 -26.98 5.92
CA ASN A 300 -18.40 -27.18 7.15
C ASN A 300 -19.90 -27.36 6.84
N LYS A 301 -20.24 -28.48 6.20
CA LYS A 301 -21.59 -29.03 6.18
C LYS A 301 -21.65 -30.35 6.93
#